data_c7516b6831b6a3ba614ff76a9f48a49b
#
_entry.id   c7516b6831b6a3ba614ff76a9f48a49b
#
_cell.length_a   1.000
_cell.length_b   1.000
_cell.length_c   1.000
_cell.angle_alpha   90.00
_cell.angle_beta   90.00
_cell.angle_gamma   90.00
#
_symmetry.space_group_name_H-M   'P 1'
#
loop_
_entity.id
_entity.type
_entity.pdbx_description
1 polymer ?
#
loop_
_entity_poly.entity_id
_entity_poly.type
_entity_poly.pdbx_seq_one_letter_code
_entity_poly.pdbx_strand_id
1 'polypeptide(L)'
;NTPDTLAPSLNKVTVIDNTTLLVHFTEEISNPGAYVVAPFVPITSATVSVGNPQDVVVVLASVLDTGFVYSIAVTGASDCSGNTLPMGVSSFVLPSVPRAKDIIINEVLFNPLTGGADFVECYNNSDRFIDVHGFYLANYSDDTISNAKYINANFILNPQGYVVFTEDSNAVKRDYLNAQ
;
A
#
# COMPACT_ATOMS: atom_id res chain seq x y z
N ASN A 1 28.34 -19.12 16.71
CA ASN A 1 27.63 -18.15 15.88
C ASN A 1 27.97 -18.44 14.44
N THR A 2 26.99 -18.79 13.64
CA THR A 2 27.12 -18.76 12.17
C THR A 2 27.14 -17.32 11.72
N PRO A 3 28.08 -16.89 10.87
CA PRO A 3 28.07 -15.55 10.28
C PRO A 3 26.75 -15.35 9.49
N ASP A 4 26.20 -14.16 9.58
CA ASP A 4 25.11 -13.77 8.71
C ASP A 4 25.62 -13.56 7.28
N THR A 5 24.98 -14.21 6.32
CA THR A 5 25.34 -14.19 4.89
C THR A 5 24.17 -13.77 4.00
N LEU A 6 23.02 -13.41 4.60
CA LEU A 6 21.87 -12.94 3.86
C LEU A 6 22.03 -11.45 3.59
N ALA A 7 21.73 -11.03 2.36
CA ALA A 7 21.67 -9.62 2.02
C ALA A 7 20.25 -9.08 2.21
N PRO A 8 20.09 -7.83 2.64
CA PRO A 8 18.80 -7.19 2.70
C PRO A 8 18.12 -7.19 1.34
N SER A 9 16.81 -7.30 1.33
CA SER A 9 16.00 -7.10 0.14
C SER A 9 14.93 -6.04 0.37
N LEU A 10 14.57 -5.34 -0.71
CA LEU A 10 13.51 -4.35 -0.69
C LEU A 10 12.16 -5.07 -0.57
N ASN A 11 11.42 -4.77 0.51
CA ASN A 11 10.12 -5.38 0.77
C ASN A 11 8.98 -4.56 0.15
N LYS A 12 8.85 -3.30 0.55
CA LYS A 12 7.81 -2.38 0.06
C LYS A 12 8.22 -0.93 0.24
N VAL A 13 7.45 -0.05 -0.39
CA VAL A 13 7.55 1.42 -0.21
C VAL A 13 6.20 1.95 0.26
N THR A 14 6.22 2.78 1.28
CA THR A 14 5.06 3.50 1.80
C THR A 14 5.25 5.00 1.56
N VAL A 15 4.26 5.64 0.97
CA VAL A 15 4.24 7.11 0.83
C VAL A 15 3.73 7.69 2.13
N ILE A 16 4.56 8.50 2.81
CA ILE A 16 4.19 9.17 4.07
C ILE A 16 3.48 10.50 3.77
N ASP A 17 4.05 11.26 2.85
CA ASP A 17 3.48 12.49 2.31
C ASP A 17 3.99 12.73 0.87
N ASN A 18 3.70 13.88 0.28
CA ASN A 18 4.05 14.18 -1.11
C ASN A 18 5.55 14.38 -1.37
N THR A 19 6.39 14.34 -0.35
CA THR A 19 7.85 14.49 -0.44
C THR A 19 8.62 13.43 0.35
N THR A 20 7.94 12.56 1.09
CA THR A 20 8.59 11.61 1.99
C THR A 20 8.11 10.18 1.72
N LEU A 21 9.07 9.29 1.50
CA LEU A 21 8.87 7.86 1.34
C LEU A 21 9.48 7.11 2.52
N LEU A 22 8.84 6.02 2.93
CA LEU A 22 9.41 5.04 3.86
C LEU A 22 9.66 3.75 3.08
N VAL A 23 10.93 3.39 2.96
CA VAL A 23 11.38 2.21 2.23
C VAL A 23 11.65 1.10 3.25
N HIS A 24 10.90 0.01 3.16
CA HIS A 24 10.99 -1.12 4.10
C HIS A 24 11.86 -2.23 3.52
N PHE A 25 12.78 -2.73 4.33
CA PHE A 25 13.64 -3.86 4.00
C PHE A 25 13.26 -5.11 4.80
N THR A 26 13.75 -6.26 4.38
CA THR A 26 13.51 -7.54 5.05
C THR A 26 14.29 -7.69 6.34
N GLU A 27 15.33 -6.87 6.55
CA GLU A 27 16.21 -6.89 7.71
C GLU A 27 16.76 -5.49 8.02
N GLU A 28 17.51 -5.37 9.12
CA GLU A 28 18.10 -4.08 9.57
C GLU A 28 19.17 -3.59 8.62
N ILE A 29 19.10 -2.30 8.29
CA ILE A 29 20.01 -1.60 7.37
C ILE A 29 21.00 -0.76 8.17
N SER A 30 22.28 -0.91 7.90
CA SER A 30 23.35 -0.08 8.44
C SER A 30 23.79 1.03 7.48
N ASN A 31 23.74 0.73 6.15
CA ASN A 31 24.02 1.70 5.10
C ASN A 31 22.79 1.76 4.16
N PRO A 32 22.14 2.93 4.01
CA PRO A 32 20.92 3.05 3.21
C PRO A 32 21.13 2.81 1.71
N GLY A 33 22.36 2.91 1.18
CA GLY A 33 22.63 2.78 -0.25
C GLY A 33 22.24 4.01 -1.06
N ALA A 34 22.05 3.82 -2.38
CA ALA A 34 21.67 4.85 -3.33
C ALA A 34 20.27 4.59 -3.91
N TYR A 35 19.53 5.65 -4.17
CA TYR A 35 18.12 5.60 -4.60
C TYR A 35 17.90 6.40 -5.87
N VAL A 36 17.05 5.87 -6.76
CA VAL A 36 16.58 6.56 -7.97
C VAL A 36 15.08 6.37 -8.08
N VAL A 37 14.35 7.46 -8.32
CA VAL A 37 12.89 7.45 -8.56
C VAL A 37 12.62 7.70 -10.05
N ALA A 38 11.70 6.93 -10.62
CA ALA A 38 11.23 7.09 -12.00
C ALA A 38 9.67 7.10 -12.03
N PRO A 39 9.02 8.05 -12.76
CA PRO A 39 9.61 9.20 -13.44
C PRO A 39 10.53 10.01 -12.53
N PHE A 40 11.53 10.66 -13.09
CA PHE A 40 12.61 11.25 -12.30
C PHE A 40 12.13 12.31 -11.29
N VAL A 41 12.37 12.02 -10.02
CA VAL A 41 12.20 12.94 -8.89
C VAL A 41 13.53 12.97 -8.11
N PRO A 42 14.20 14.12 -7.99
CA PRO A 42 15.47 14.21 -7.27
C PRO A 42 15.29 13.87 -5.79
N ILE A 43 16.30 13.24 -5.19
CA ILE A 43 16.32 12.85 -3.79
C ILE A 43 17.25 13.78 -3.01
N THR A 44 16.75 14.30 -1.90
CA THR A 44 17.52 15.16 -0.99
C THR A 44 18.33 14.34 0.01
N SER A 45 17.73 13.30 0.58
CA SER A 45 18.39 12.43 1.56
C SER A 45 17.75 11.05 1.63
N ALA A 46 18.54 10.07 2.07
CA ALA A 46 18.07 8.75 2.46
C ALA A 46 18.77 8.41 3.79
N THR A 47 18.00 8.17 4.85
CA THR A 47 18.52 7.92 6.20
C THR A 47 17.82 6.75 6.86
N VAL A 48 18.59 5.88 7.51
CA VAL A 48 18.02 4.77 8.29
C VAL A 48 17.18 5.33 9.44
N SER A 49 16.00 4.79 9.62
CA SER A 49 15.08 5.23 10.69
C SER A 49 15.62 4.82 12.06
N VAL A 50 15.68 5.78 12.98
CA VAL A 50 16.13 5.53 14.35
C VAL A 50 15.15 4.62 15.11
N GLY A 51 13.86 4.71 14.80
CA GLY A 51 12.80 3.93 15.47
C GLY A 51 12.67 2.50 14.97
N ASN A 52 13.03 2.24 13.71
CA ASN A 52 13.00 0.93 13.09
C ASN A 52 14.12 0.82 12.05
N PRO A 53 15.26 0.16 12.35
CA PRO A 53 16.39 0.05 11.44
C PRO A 53 16.12 -0.72 10.12
N GLN A 54 14.99 -1.42 10.03
CA GLN A 54 14.54 -2.02 8.77
C GLN A 54 13.96 -0.99 7.77
N ASP A 55 13.80 0.25 8.21
CA ASP A 55 13.21 1.30 7.43
C ASP A 55 14.23 2.39 7.07
N VAL A 56 14.16 2.86 5.84
CA VAL A 56 14.90 4.03 5.36
C VAL A 56 13.91 5.13 4.99
N VAL A 57 14.09 6.30 5.59
CA VAL A 57 13.33 7.50 5.23
C VAL A 57 14.03 8.17 4.06
N VAL A 58 13.32 8.28 2.94
CA VAL A 58 13.79 8.95 1.71
C VAL A 58 13.03 10.26 1.54
N VAL A 59 13.75 11.38 1.50
CA VAL A 59 13.19 12.72 1.29
C VAL A 59 13.46 13.15 -0.14
N LEU A 60 12.40 13.52 -0.85
CA LEU A 60 12.44 14.00 -2.22
C LEU A 60 12.69 15.52 -2.26
N ALA A 61 13.32 16.00 -3.31
CA ALA A 61 13.57 17.43 -3.52
C ALA A 61 12.39 18.18 -4.14
N SER A 62 11.41 17.45 -4.67
CA SER A 62 10.18 18.00 -5.22
C SER A 62 9.00 17.10 -4.88
N VAL A 63 7.80 17.66 -4.94
CA VAL A 63 6.55 16.95 -4.64
C VAL A 63 6.25 15.88 -5.68
N LEU A 64 5.66 14.78 -5.23
CA LEU A 64 5.05 13.77 -6.09
C LEU A 64 3.72 14.30 -6.63
N ASP A 65 3.42 13.99 -7.86
CA ASP A 65 2.10 14.22 -8.45
C ASP A 65 1.19 13.01 -8.21
N THR A 66 -0.10 13.26 -7.99
CA THR A 66 -1.11 12.19 -7.95
C THR A 66 -1.41 11.68 -9.36
N GLY A 67 -1.85 10.42 -9.47
CA GLY A 67 -2.21 9.83 -10.77
C GLY A 67 -1.07 9.19 -11.54
N PHE A 68 0.16 9.25 -11.03
CA PHE A 68 1.31 8.56 -11.59
C PHE A 68 1.69 7.34 -10.75
N VAL A 69 2.10 6.27 -11.45
CA VAL A 69 2.82 5.16 -10.84
C VAL A 69 4.31 5.48 -10.90
N TYR A 70 4.93 5.63 -9.75
CA TYR A 70 6.37 5.78 -9.60
C TYR A 70 7.01 4.43 -9.32
N SER A 71 8.28 4.30 -9.64
CA SER A 71 9.14 3.23 -9.18
C SER A 71 10.35 3.80 -8.45
N ILE A 72 10.82 3.12 -7.42
CA ILE A 72 12.09 3.42 -6.75
C ILE A 72 13.03 2.24 -6.95
N ALA A 73 14.23 2.53 -7.39
CA ALA A 73 15.32 1.57 -7.44
C ALA A 73 16.31 1.88 -6.31
N VAL A 74 16.75 0.84 -5.60
CA VAL A 74 17.70 0.89 -4.50
C VAL A 74 18.90 0.05 -4.85
N THR A 75 20.12 0.56 -4.67
CA THR A 75 21.36 -0.17 -4.87
C THR A 75 22.32 0.05 -3.72
N GLY A 76 23.07 -0.98 -3.34
CA GLY A 76 24.14 -0.86 -2.36
C GLY A 76 23.69 -0.66 -0.92
N ALA A 77 22.39 -0.84 -0.60
CA ALA A 77 21.95 -0.92 0.77
C ALA A 77 22.57 -2.16 1.44
N SER A 78 23.08 -2.03 2.67
CA SER A 78 23.72 -3.15 3.36
C SER A 78 23.33 -3.24 4.83
N ASP A 79 23.39 -4.45 5.37
CA ASP A 79 23.24 -4.76 6.79
C ASP A 79 24.51 -4.46 7.62
N CYS A 80 24.48 -4.78 8.90
CA CYS A 80 25.63 -4.61 9.80
C CYS A 80 26.72 -5.69 9.60
N SER A 81 26.42 -6.78 8.90
CA SER A 81 27.38 -7.86 8.55
C SER A 81 28.13 -7.57 7.24
N GLY A 82 27.71 -6.53 6.50
CA GLY A 82 28.30 -6.11 5.22
C GLY A 82 27.68 -6.80 4.00
N ASN A 83 26.61 -7.59 4.17
CA ASN A 83 25.88 -8.15 3.04
C ASN A 83 25.13 -7.04 2.32
N THR A 84 25.24 -6.99 0.99
CA THR A 84 24.80 -5.83 0.20
C THR A 84 23.73 -6.23 -0.79
N LEU A 85 22.63 -5.44 -0.85
CA LEU A 85 21.60 -5.53 -1.89
C LEU A 85 22.18 -5.07 -3.23
N PRO A 86 22.26 -5.93 -4.26
CA PRO A 86 22.74 -5.51 -5.58
C PRO A 86 21.79 -4.49 -6.21
N MET A 87 20.49 -4.80 -6.26
CA MET A 87 19.44 -3.91 -6.72
C MET A 87 18.07 -4.43 -6.24
N GLY A 88 17.25 -3.51 -5.74
CA GLY A 88 15.83 -3.73 -5.46
C GLY A 88 14.98 -2.70 -6.18
N VAL A 89 13.80 -3.08 -6.66
CA VAL A 89 12.84 -2.17 -7.31
C VAL A 89 11.47 -2.38 -6.71
N SER A 90 10.76 -1.29 -6.41
CA SER A 90 9.37 -1.32 -5.97
C SER A 90 8.59 -0.17 -6.59
N SER A 91 7.31 -0.39 -6.85
CA SER A 91 6.41 0.65 -7.34
C SER A 91 5.60 1.25 -6.20
N PHE A 92 5.23 2.53 -6.35
CA PHE A 92 4.37 3.23 -5.41
C PHE A 92 3.56 4.32 -6.12
N VAL A 93 2.53 4.82 -5.47
CA VAL A 93 1.71 5.94 -5.95
C VAL A 93 1.44 6.90 -4.79
N LEU A 94 1.29 8.19 -5.10
CA LEU A 94 0.67 9.14 -4.17
C LEU A 94 -0.84 9.11 -4.42
N PRO A 95 -1.66 8.59 -3.47
CA PRO A 95 -3.09 8.52 -3.67
C PRO A 95 -3.72 9.92 -3.71
N SER A 96 -4.79 10.04 -4.47
CA SER A 96 -5.58 11.26 -4.54
C SER A 96 -6.55 11.34 -3.36
N VAL A 97 -6.88 12.56 -2.94
CA VAL A 97 -7.98 12.77 -1.99
C VAL A 97 -9.29 12.34 -2.67
N PRO A 98 -10.06 11.44 -2.05
CA PRO A 98 -11.30 10.94 -2.62
C PRO A 98 -12.37 12.05 -2.69
N ARG A 99 -13.20 11.99 -3.72
CA ARG A 99 -14.36 12.88 -3.92
C ARG A 99 -15.63 12.05 -3.89
N ALA A 100 -16.75 12.73 -3.68
CA ALA A 100 -18.06 12.08 -3.74
C ALA A 100 -18.25 11.34 -5.07
N LYS A 101 -18.69 10.09 -5.02
CA LYS A 101 -18.89 9.17 -6.15
C LYS A 101 -17.63 8.61 -6.81
N ASP A 102 -16.44 8.85 -6.26
CA ASP A 102 -15.25 8.13 -6.71
C ASP A 102 -15.35 6.64 -6.39
N ILE A 103 -15.77 6.33 -5.17
CA ILE A 103 -16.04 4.95 -4.76
C ILE A 103 -17.55 4.76 -4.71
N ILE A 104 -18.03 3.76 -5.42
CA ILE A 104 -19.43 3.37 -5.45
C ILE A 104 -19.57 1.90 -5.07
N ILE A 105 -20.68 1.56 -4.40
CA ILE A 105 -21.05 0.17 -4.17
C ILE A 105 -21.50 -0.41 -5.52
N ASN A 106 -20.84 -1.48 -5.95
CA ASN A 106 -21.14 -2.19 -7.19
C ASN A 106 -22.05 -3.39 -6.96
N GLU A 107 -21.75 -4.17 -5.92
CA GLU A 107 -22.52 -5.36 -5.57
C GLU A 107 -22.60 -5.53 -4.05
N VAL A 108 -23.74 -6.08 -3.59
CA VAL A 108 -23.94 -6.50 -2.19
C VAL A 108 -24.49 -7.91 -2.20
N LEU A 109 -23.74 -8.85 -1.66
CA LEU A 109 -24.21 -10.20 -1.37
C LEU A 109 -24.54 -10.31 0.12
N PHE A 110 -25.83 -10.49 0.46
CA PHE A 110 -26.31 -10.59 1.86
C PHE A 110 -26.96 -11.94 2.17
N ASN A 111 -26.98 -12.87 1.21
CA ASN A 111 -27.52 -14.21 1.38
C ASN A 111 -26.67 -15.24 0.62
N PRO A 112 -25.45 -15.50 1.08
CA PRO A 112 -24.53 -16.42 0.42
C PRO A 112 -25.05 -17.87 0.49
N LEU A 113 -24.41 -18.76 -0.27
CA LEU A 113 -24.60 -20.19 -0.14
C LEU A 113 -24.23 -20.66 1.28
N THR A 114 -24.77 -21.80 1.72
CA THR A 114 -24.47 -22.36 3.03
C THR A 114 -22.96 -22.51 3.25
N GLY A 115 -22.42 -21.84 4.27
CA GLY A 115 -21.00 -21.79 4.56
C GLY A 115 -20.21 -20.75 3.74
N GLY A 116 -20.89 -19.93 2.96
CA GLY A 116 -20.33 -18.75 2.32
C GLY A 116 -20.29 -17.54 3.24
N ALA A 117 -19.84 -16.40 2.76
CA ALA A 117 -19.79 -15.14 3.48
C ALA A 117 -20.44 -14.00 2.70
N ASP A 118 -21.07 -13.09 3.46
CA ASP A 118 -21.57 -11.83 2.91
C ASP A 118 -20.42 -10.96 2.44
N PHE A 119 -20.67 -10.14 1.41
CA PHE A 119 -19.70 -9.16 0.97
C PHE A 119 -20.35 -7.90 0.40
N VAL A 120 -19.55 -6.85 0.37
CA VAL A 120 -19.82 -5.62 -0.39
C VAL A 120 -18.67 -5.41 -1.34
N GLU A 121 -18.96 -5.36 -2.63
CA GLU A 121 -18.00 -4.98 -3.66
C GLU A 121 -18.12 -3.48 -3.92
N CYS A 122 -16.97 -2.80 -3.88
CA CYS A 122 -16.86 -1.39 -4.24
C CYS A 122 -16.04 -1.24 -5.53
N TYR A 123 -16.42 -0.28 -6.33
CA TYR A 123 -15.78 0.08 -7.59
C TYR A 123 -15.23 1.50 -7.52
N ASN A 124 -13.99 1.68 -7.93
CA ASN A 124 -13.41 3.01 -8.13
C ASN A 124 -13.87 3.57 -9.49
N ASN A 125 -14.89 4.40 -9.46
CA ASN A 125 -15.49 5.04 -10.65
C ASN A 125 -14.69 6.26 -11.15
N SER A 126 -13.48 6.45 -10.67
CA SER A 126 -12.61 7.55 -11.06
C SER A 126 -11.38 7.07 -11.86
N ASP A 127 -10.64 8.00 -12.42
CA ASP A 127 -9.33 7.82 -13.06
C ASP A 127 -8.16 7.97 -12.08
N ARG A 128 -8.43 7.92 -10.75
CA ARG A 128 -7.47 8.22 -9.68
C ARG A 128 -7.19 7.01 -8.82
N PHE A 129 -5.98 6.94 -8.27
CA PHE A 129 -5.62 6.02 -7.21
C PHE A 129 -6.19 6.52 -5.89
N ILE A 130 -6.99 5.72 -5.21
CA ILE A 130 -7.68 6.08 -3.97
C ILE A 130 -7.20 5.18 -2.84
N ASP A 131 -6.69 5.77 -1.75
CA ASP A 131 -6.46 5.03 -0.53
C ASP A 131 -7.80 4.83 0.19
N VAL A 132 -8.16 3.57 0.42
CA VAL A 132 -9.41 3.22 1.12
C VAL A 132 -9.21 3.07 2.62
N HIS A 133 -7.98 3.26 3.12
CA HIS A 133 -7.72 3.27 4.56
C HIS A 133 -8.56 4.35 5.26
N GLY A 134 -9.19 3.97 6.35
CA GLY A 134 -10.05 4.88 7.12
C GLY A 134 -11.47 5.07 6.56
N PHE A 135 -11.79 4.49 5.41
CA PHE A 135 -13.18 4.41 4.97
C PHE A 135 -13.97 3.48 5.89
N TYR A 136 -15.27 3.59 5.85
CA TYR A 136 -16.15 2.66 6.56
C TYR A 136 -17.37 2.31 5.72
N LEU A 137 -17.88 1.11 5.92
CA LEU A 137 -19.20 0.66 5.47
C LEU A 137 -20.16 0.74 6.66
N ALA A 138 -21.35 1.26 6.43
CA ALA A 138 -22.34 1.42 7.47
C ALA A 138 -23.76 1.34 6.90
N ASN A 139 -24.71 1.04 7.77
CA ASN A 139 -26.12 1.20 7.45
C ASN A 139 -26.53 2.67 7.67
N TYR A 140 -27.38 3.16 6.79
CA TYR A 140 -27.96 4.49 6.91
C TYR A 140 -29.49 4.40 6.85
N SER A 141 -30.17 4.79 7.92
CA SER A 141 -31.61 4.90 8.00
C SER A 141 -32.00 5.99 8.99
N ASP A 142 -33.12 6.67 8.72
CA ASP A 142 -33.67 7.71 9.60
C ASP A 142 -32.63 8.76 10.02
N ASP A 143 -31.83 9.25 9.05
CA ASP A 143 -30.73 10.19 9.24
C ASP A 143 -29.65 9.72 10.24
N THR A 144 -29.58 8.41 10.49
CA THR A 144 -28.64 7.84 11.44
C THR A 144 -27.71 6.81 10.76
N ILE A 145 -26.41 6.92 11.07
CA ILE A 145 -25.40 5.92 10.70
C ILE A 145 -25.31 4.88 11.81
N SER A 146 -25.41 3.60 11.46
CA SER A 146 -25.30 2.47 12.40
C SER A 146 -24.41 1.37 11.82
N ASN A 147 -23.91 0.50 12.68
CA ASN A 147 -23.09 -0.67 12.33
C ASN A 147 -21.86 -0.33 11.46
N ALA A 148 -21.20 0.78 11.75
CA ALA A 148 -20.00 1.19 10.99
C ALA A 148 -18.86 0.17 11.15
N LYS A 149 -18.35 -0.33 10.02
CA LYS A 149 -17.19 -1.22 9.90
C LYS A 149 -16.08 -0.47 9.19
N TYR A 150 -15.01 -0.13 9.93
CA TYR A 150 -13.88 0.64 9.39
C TYR A 150 -12.91 -0.25 8.64
N ILE A 151 -12.40 0.27 7.52
CA ILE A 151 -11.37 -0.36 6.71
C ILE A 151 -10.01 0.09 7.25
N ASN A 152 -9.33 -0.83 7.97
CA ASN A 152 -8.03 -0.57 8.58
C ASN A 152 -6.85 -1.07 7.71
N ALA A 153 -7.15 -1.71 6.59
CA ALA A 153 -6.12 -2.15 5.65
C ALA A 153 -5.57 -0.95 4.86
N ASN A 154 -4.25 -0.85 4.75
CA ASN A 154 -3.58 0.07 3.84
C ASN A 154 -3.68 -0.51 2.42
N PHE A 155 -4.67 -0.06 1.68
CA PHE A 155 -4.94 -0.56 0.33
C PHE A 155 -5.25 0.59 -0.63
N ILE A 156 -4.46 0.66 -1.70
CA ILE A 156 -4.68 1.62 -2.78
C ILE A 156 -5.54 0.96 -3.86
N LEU A 157 -6.75 1.47 -4.03
CA LEU A 157 -7.65 1.04 -5.08
C LEU A 157 -7.30 1.75 -6.40
N ASN A 158 -6.92 0.95 -7.38
CA ASN A 158 -6.55 1.44 -8.71
C ASN A 158 -7.72 2.14 -9.41
N PRO A 159 -7.44 3.06 -10.35
CA PRO A 159 -8.47 3.58 -11.26
C PRO A 159 -9.29 2.45 -11.88
N GLN A 160 -10.62 2.57 -11.83
CA GLN A 160 -11.57 1.58 -12.36
C GLN A 160 -11.37 0.16 -11.79
N GLY A 161 -10.73 0.04 -10.65
CA GLY A 161 -10.52 -1.22 -9.93
C GLY A 161 -11.69 -1.56 -9.02
N TYR A 162 -11.75 -2.82 -8.62
CA TYR A 162 -12.73 -3.35 -7.68
C TYR A 162 -12.05 -3.79 -6.39
N VAL A 163 -12.78 -3.75 -5.29
CA VAL A 163 -12.37 -4.31 -4.00
C VAL A 163 -13.58 -4.91 -3.31
N VAL A 164 -13.39 -6.09 -2.72
CA VAL A 164 -14.42 -6.79 -1.95
C VAL A 164 -14.13 -6.69 -0.46
N PHE A 165 -15.10 -6.23 0.30
CA PHE A 165 -15.07 -6.19 1.76
C PHE A 165 -15.96 -7.29 2.32
N THR A 166 -15.40 -8.16 3.14
CA THR A 166 -16.07 -9.32 3.75
C THR A 166 -15.44 -9.66 5.10
N GLU A 167 -16.17 -10.35 5.95
CA GLU A 167 -15.65 -10.88 7.22
C GLU A 167 -14.85 -12.18 7.03
N ASP A 168 -15.06 -12.91 5.91
CA ASP A 168 -14.33 -14.13 5.56
C ASP A 168 -13.89 -14.13 4.09
N SER A 169 -12.68 -13.62 3.85
CA SER A 169 -12.10 -13.58 2.50
C SER A 169 -11.82 -14.96 1.90
N ASN A 170 -11.59 -15.98 2.73
CA ASN A 170 -11.35 -17.35 2.24
C ASN A 170 -12.65 -17.98 1.70
N ALA A 171 -13.78 -17.75 2.37
CA ALA A 171 -15.07 -18.19 1.89
C ALA A 171 -15.41 -17.54 0.54
N VAL A 172 -15.22 -16.21 0.43
CA VAL A 172 -15.46 -15.48 -0.84
C VAL A 172 -14.56 -16.01 -1.96
N LYS A 173 -13.25 -16.16 -1.72
CA LYS A 173 -12.31 -16.68 -2.75
C LYS A 173 -12.58 -18.11 -3.15
N ARG A 174 -13.11 -18.96 -2.25
CA ARG A 174 -13.51 -20.32 -2.55
C ARG A 174 -14.72 -20.36 -3.48
N ASP A 175 -15.73 -19.51 -3.22
CA ASP A 175 -17.02 -19.53 -3.89
C ASP A 175 -17.04 -18.67 -5.16
N TYR A 176 -16.15 -17.66 -5.23
CA TYR A 176 -16.02 -16.71 -6.35
C TYR A 176 -14.58 -16.63 -6.80
N LEU A 177 -14.21 -17.47 -7.79
CA LEU A 177 -12.83 -17.68 -8.27
C LEU A 177 -12.12 -16.43 -8.80
N ASN A 178 -12.85 -15.37 -9.13
CA ASN A 178 -12.30 -14.12 -9.65
C ASN A 178 -12.35 -12.97 -8.63
N ALA A 179 -12.70 -13.24 -7.35
CA ALA A 179 -12.69 -12.22 -6.31
C ALA A 179 -11.25 -11.79 -5.99
N GLN A 180 -10.99 -10.50 -6.10
CA GLN A 180 -9.70 -9.85 -5.79
C GLN A 180 -9.75 -9.14 -4.45
#